data_c648a08df652a55df910314c13e055dc
#
_entry.id   c648a08df652a55df910314c13e055dc
#
_cell.length_a   1.000
_cell.length_b   1.000
_cell.length_c   1.000
_cell.angle_alpha   90.00
_cell.angle_beta   90.00
_cell.angle_gamma   90.00
#
_symmetry.space_group_name_H-M   'P 1'
#
loop_
_entity.id
_entity.type
_entity.pdbx_description
1 polymer ?
#
loop_
_entity_poly.entity_id
_entity_poly.type
_entity_poly.pdbx_seq_one_letter_code
_entity_poly.pdbx_strand_id
1 'polypeptide(L)'
;MKSALVIVDVQHDFCPGGALGTARGNEVAEKIAALQGTYDTVVTTQDWHIDPAGHFADEPDFIDTWPVHCVAGSPGAELHPALQPADAAFKKGAYTAAYSGFEADTNGDGSGVGLEAWLRERGIGKLDVCGIATDHCVRATALDALKAGFEVRVLRELCSPVDEKRGNAALTELAEGGAEII
;
A
#
# COMPACT_ATOMS: atom_id res chain seq x y z
N MET A 1 -22.24 3.70 -7.24
CA MET A 1 -21.35 2.80 -6.49
C MET A 1 -20.46 3.67 -5.62
N LYS A 2 -20.32 3.36 -4.34
CA LYS A 2 -19.45 4.15 -3.46
C LYS A 2 -17.98 3.88 -3.77
N SER A 3 -17.12 4.87 -3.59
CA SER A 3 -15.68 4.78 -3.80
C SER A 3 -14.91 5.00 -2.51
N ALA A 4 -13.68 4.46 -2.46
CA ALA A 4 -12.72 4.72 -1.41
C ALA A 4 -11.34 5.04 -1.98
N LEU A 5 -10.60 5.87 -1.27
CA LEU A 5 -9.16 6.05 -1.46
C LEU A 5 -8.42 4.99 -0.64
N VAL A 6 -7.59 4.20 -1.29
CA VAL A 6 -6.73 3.20 -0.65
C VAL A 6 -5.29 3.70 -0.73
N ILE A 7 -4.75 4.11 0.41
CA ILE A 7 -3.39 4.63 0.55
C ILE A 7 -2.50 3.47 0.99
N VAL A 8 -1.65 3.00 0.08
CA VAL A 8 -0.82 1.82 0.27
C VAL A 8 0.54 2.21 0.85
N ASP A 9 0.83 1.74 2.06
CA ASP A 9 2.15 1.71 2.70
C ASP A 9 2.97 3.02 2.64
N VAL A 10 2.30 4.16 2.80
CA VAL A 10 3.00 5.45 2.88
C VAL A 10 3.56 5.64 4.29
N GLN A 11 4.65 4.91 4.56
CA GLN A 11 5.30 4.77 5.86
C GLN A 11 6.69 5.43 5.85
N HIS A 12 7.21 5.78 7.02
CA HIS A 12 8.52 6.42 7.15
C HIS A 12 9.64 5.65 6.46
N ASP A 13 9.68 4.32 6.63
CA ASP A 13 10.75 3.51 6.04
C ASP A 13 10.73 3.46 4.52
N PHE A 14 9.60 3.75 3.87
CA PHE A 14 9.46 3.79 2.41
C PHE A 14 9.62 5.20 1.82
N CYS A 15 9.87 6.19 2.66
CA CYS A 15 10.15 7.56 2.26
C CYS A 15 11.65 7.88 2.36
N PRO A 16 12.16 8.92 1.66
CA PRO A 16 13.56 9.32 1.73
C PRO A 16 14.05 9.49 3.18
N GLY A 17 15.16 8.84 3.50
CA GLY A 17 15.72 8.79 4.87
C GLY A 17 15.30 7.56 5.68
N GLY A 18 14.31 6.80 5.26
CA GLY A 18 13.93 5.52 5.86
C GLY A 18 14.79 4.34 5.38
N ALA A 19 14.58 3.17 5.98
CA ALA A 19 15.38 1.97 5.72
C ALA A 19 15.28 1.46 4.28
N LEU A 20 14.16 1.73 3.61
CA LEU A 20 13.86 1.32 2.23
C LEU A 20 13.20 2.46 1.45
N GLY A 21 13.78 3.65 1.53
CA GLY A 21 13.21 4.88 0.99
C GLY A 21 13.10 4.86 -0.53
N THR A 22 11.92 5.20 -1.05
CA THR A 22 11.71 5.48 -2.46
C THR A 22 11.92 6.97 -2.77
N ALA A 23 12.37 7.30 -3.98
CA ALA A 23 12.80 8.66 -4.31
C ALA A 23 11.71 9.72 -4.14
N ARG A 24 10.45 9.38 -4.42
CA ARG A 24 9.32 10.33 -4.39
C ARG A 24 8.40 10.15 -3.18
N GLY A 25 8.76 9.32 -2.19
CA GLY A 25 7.89 8.99 -1.06
C GLY A 25 7.33 10.22 -0.32
N ASN A 26 8.16 11.21 -0.01
CA ASN A 26 7.70 12.45 0.68
C ASN A 26 6.76 13.28 -0.21
N GLU A 27 7.10 13.47 -1.48
CA GLU A 27 6.27 14.21 -2.46
C GLU A 27 4.90 13.55 -2.59
N VAL A 28 4.88 12.23 -2.72
CA VAL A 28 3.66 11.43 -2.84
C VAL A 28 2.81 11.57 -1.58
N ALA A 29 3.41 11.49 -0.39
CA ALA A 29 2.70 11.65 0.88
C ALA A 29 1.98 13.02 0.98
N GLU A 30 2.66 14.10 0.60
CA GLU A 30 2.08 15.45 0.62
C GLU A 30 0.93 15.61 -0.38
N LYS A 31 1.09 15.07 -1.60
CA LYS A 31 0.04 15.10 -2.63
C LYS A 31 -1.18 14.27 -2.22
N ILE A 32 -0.98 13.10 -1.64
CA ILE A 32 -2.06 12.26 -1.11
C ILE A 32 -2.80 12.99 0.00
N ALA A 33 -2.08 13.60 0.95
CA ALA A 33 -2.68 14.36 2.04
C ALA A 33 -3.62 15.47 1.54
N ALA A 34 -3.22 16.19 0.48
CA ALA A 34 -4.05 17.21 -0.13
C ALA A 34 -5.32 16.65 -0.79
N LEU A 35 -5.27 15.40 -1.25
CA LEU A 35 -6.39 14.74 -1.93
C LEU A 35 -7.37 14.07 -0.95
N GLN A 36 -6.91 13.62 0.24
CA GLN A 36 -7.71 12.83 1.19
C GLN A 36 -9.07 13.45 1.50
N GLY A 37 -9.11 14.78 1.71
CA GLY A 37 -10.36 15.50 2.04
C GLY A 37 -11.43 15.51 0.94
N THR A 38 -11.13 15.01 -0.25
CA THR A 38 -12.09 14.91 -1.37
C THR A 38 -12.81 13.56 -1.42
N TYR A 39 -12.44 12.62 -0.55
CA TYR A 39 -13.03 11.28 -0.45
C TYR A 39 -13.88 11.14 0.81
N ASP A 40 -15.04 10.51 0.66
CA ASP A 40 -15.91 10.15 1.79
C ASP A 40 -15.38 8.96 2.60
N THR A 41 -14.52 8.16 2.00
CA THR A 41 -13.92 6.99 2.64
C THR A 41 -12.44 6.88 2.27
N VAL A 42 -11.59 6.83 3.29
CA VAL A 42 -10.14 6.69 3.15
C VAL A 42 -9.65 5.56 4.03
N VAL A 43 -8.87 4.65 3.46
CA VAL A 43 -8.22 3.58 4.21
C VAL A 43 -6.72 3.57 3.92
N THR A 44 -5.95 3.10 4.90
CA THR A 44 -4.49 2.94 4.78
C THR A 44 -4.09 1.49 4.95
N THR A 45 -3.01 1.08 4.30
CA THR A 45 -2.32 -0.16 4.59
C THR A 45 -0.92 0.12 5.14
N GLN A 46 -0.39 -0.81 5.91
CA GLN A 46 0.95 -0.72 6.50
C GLN A 46 1.60 -2.11 6.54
N ASP A 47 2.89 -2.17 6.19
CA ASP A 47 3.75 -3.28 6.62
C ASP A 47 3.94 -3.20 8.14
N TRP A 48 3.79 -4.35 8.81
CA TRP A 48 3.84 -4.45 10.25
C TRP A 48 4.60 -5.71 10.65
N HIS A 49 5.93 -5.69 10.45
CA HIS A 49 6.76 -6.90 10.56
C HIS A 49 7.15 -7.20 12.01
N ILE A 50 6.85 -8.42 12.44
CA ILE A 50 7.28 -8.97 13.75
C ILE A 50 8.36 -10.03 13.50
N ASP A 51 8.04 -11.06 12.73
CA ASP A 51 8.96 -12.10 12.29
C ASP A 51 8.54 -12.58 10.88
N PRO A 52 8.82 -11.78 9.84
CA PRO A 52 8.33 -12.04 8.49
C PRO A 52 9.21 -13.07 7.77
N ALA A 53 9.20 -14.30 8.19
CA ALA A 53 10.03 -15.42 7.75
C ALA A 53 10.57 -15.33 6.31
N GLY A 54 11.89 -15.15 6.15
CA GLY A 54 12.58 -15.11 4.86
C GLY A 54 12.38 -13.81 4.04
N HIS A 55 11.63 -12.83 4.56
CA HIS A 55 11.43 -11.54 3.92
C HIS A 55 12.62 -10.60 4.08
N PHE A 56 13.29 -10.66 5.24
CA PHE A 56 14.50 -9.91 5.52
C PHE A 56 15.76 -10.70 5.17
N ALA A 57 16.78 -10.04 4.64
CA ALA A 57 18.08 -10.60 4.35
C ALA A 57 19.19 -9.59 4.61
N ASP A 58 20.35 -10.06 5.05
CA ASP A 58 21.56 -9.23 5.23
C ASP A 58 22.12 -8.77 3.87
N GLU A 59 21.97 -9.60 2.84
CA GLU A 59 22.31 -9.29 1.45
C GLU A 59 21.04 -9.39 0.59
N PRO A 60 20.13 -8.38 0.62
CA PRO A 60 18.88 -8.43 -0.08
C PRO A 60 19.05 -8.30 -1.60
N ASP A 61 18.18 -8.99 -2.36
CA ASP A 61 18.12 -8.87 -3.81
C ASP A 61 17.22 -7.70 -4.29
N PHE A 62 16.48 -7.06 -3.39
CA PHE A 62 15.52 -5.98 -3.66
C PHE A 62 14.41 -6.36 -4.67
N ILE A 63 14.08 -7.64 -4.72
CA ILE A 63 12.99 -8.24 -5.50
C ILE A 63 12.07 -9.03 -4.57
N ASP A 64 12.64 -10.02 -3.88
CA ASP A 64 11.92 -10.91 -2.95
C ASP A 64 12.43 -10.79 -1.52
N THR A 65 13.64 -10.26 -1.33
CA THR A 65 14.28 -10.05 -0.04
C THR A 65 14.69 -8.59 0.16
N TRP A 66 14.62 -8.14 1.40
CA TRP A 66 14.72 -6.73 1.76
C TRP A 66 15.57 -6.53 3.01
N PRO A 67 16.18 -5.35 3.19
CA PRO A 67 16.74 -4.99 4.48
C PRO A 67 15.61 -4.90 5.53
N VAL A 68 15.95 -4.96 6.80
CA VAL A 68 14.98 -4.79 7.90
C VAL A 68 14.28 -3.44 7.77
N HIS A 69 12.95 -3.46 7.72
CA HIS A 69 12.10 -2.27 7.59
C HIS A 69 10.73 -2.50 8.23
N CYS A 70 10.01 -1.44 8.52
CA CYS A 70 8.64 -1.44 9.03
C CYS A 70 8.42 -2.41 10.20
N VAL A 71 9.38 -2.47 11.11
CA VAL A 71 9.27 -3.31 12.33
C VAL A 71 8.11 -2.80 13.18
N ALA A 72 7.25 -3.73 13.58
CA ALA A 72 6.04 -3.43 14.36
C ALA A 72 6.35 -2.56 15.59
N GLY A 73 5.62 -1.45 15.75
CA GLY A 73 5.81 -0.50 16.84
C GLY A 73 7.04 0.40 16.73
N SER A 74 7.83 0.29 15.65
CA SER A 74 8.95 1.20 15.40
C SER A 74 8.49 2.49 14.68
N PRO A 75 9.26 3.59 14.79
CA PRO A 75 8.98 4.80 14.01
C PRO A 75 8.96 4.58 12.50
N GLY A 76 9.78 3.62 12.00
CA GLY A 76 9.83 3.26 10.58
C GLY A 76 8.52 2.68 10.04
N ALA A 77 7.75 1.98 10.89
CA ALA A 77 6.46 1.43 10.54
C ALA A 77 5.30 2.43 10.60
N GLU A 78 5.50 3.61 11.20
CA GLU A 78 4.47 4.64 11.27
C GLU A 78 4.18 5.23 9.89
N LEU A 79 2.92 5.64 9.69
CA LEU A 79 2.50 6.37 8.49
C LEU A 79 3.20 7.72 8.42
N HIS A 80 3.44 8.20 7.21
CA HIS A 80 4.04 9.51 6.98
C HIS A 80 3.19 10.61 7.65
N PRO A 81 3.82 11.56 8.39
CA PRO A 81 3.10 12.54 9.22
C PRO A 81 2.26 13.56 8.43
N ALA A 82 2.49 13.69 7.12
CA ALA A 82 1.67 14.53 6.26
C ALA A 82 0.24 13.98 6.08
N LEU A 83 0.05 12.64 6.18
CA LEU A 83 -1.25 12.03 5.96
C LEU A 83 -2.27 12.44 7.03
N GLN A 84 -3.50 12.67 6.59
CA GLN A 84 -4.63 12.90 7.48
C GLN A 84 -5.11 11.57 8.07
N PRO A 85 -5.83 11.57 9.21
CA PRO A 85 -6.46 10.36 9.74
C PRO A 85 -7.34 9.68 8.70
N ALA A 86 -7.25 8.35 8.62
CA ALA A 86 -8.10 7.52 7.77
C ALA A 86 -9.26 6.90 8.57
N ASP A 87 -10.29 6.42 7.86
CA ASP A 87 -11.44 5.74 8.48
C ASP A 87 -11.06 4.37 9.04
N ALA A 88 -10.08 3.71 8.43
CA ALA A 88 -9.51 2.46 8.93
C ALA A 88 -8.06 2.29 8.46
N ALA A 89 -7.28 1.59 9.27
CA ALA A 89 -5.91 1.19 8.97
C ALA A 89 -5.82 -0.33 9.00
N PHE A 90 -5.11 -0.90 8.01
CA PHE A 90 -4.93 -2.33 7.85
C PHE A 90 -3.44 -2.65 7.87
N LYS A 91 -3.06 -3.67 8.61
CA LYS A 91 -1.68 -4.07 8.81
C LYS A 91 -1.43 -5.45 8.22
N LYS A 92 -0.27 -5.66 7.63
CA LYS A 92 0.13 -6.91 6.96
C LYS A 92 1.57 -7.29 7.24
N GLY A 93 1.92 -8.55 6.93
CA GLY A 93 3.30 -9.00 6.95
C GLY A 93 3.89 -9.25 8.33
N ALA A 94 3.07 -9.49 9.37
CA ALA A 94 3.58 -9.74 10.71
C ALA A 94 4.51 -10.97 10.78
N TYR A 95 4.12 -12.05 10.13
CA TYR A 95 4.81 -13.33 10.20
C TYR A 95 5.13 -13.97 8.84
N THR A 96 4.75 -13.30 7.76
CA THR A 96 5.00 -13.75 6.38
C THR A 96 5.32 -12.55 5.51
N ALA A 97 5.96 -12.77 4.36
CA ALA A 97 6.01 -11.76 3.32
C ALA A 97 4.59 -11.48 2.82
N ALA A 98 4.16 -10.22 2.81
CA ALA A 98 2.85 -9.79 2.33
C ALA A 98 2.99 -8.46 1.60
N TYR A 99 2.48 -8.40 0.37
CA TYR A 99 2.54 -7.18 -0.46
C TYR A 99 1.15 -6.54 -0.62
N SER A 100 0.12 -7.35 -0.81
CA SER A 100 -1.23 -6.87 -1.05
C SER A 100 -1.92 -6.38 0.22
N GLY A 101 -2.60 -5.23 0.14
CA GLY A 101 -3.50 -4.75 1.17
C GLY A 101 -4.66 -5.71 1.46
N PHE A 102 -4.97 -6.62 0.52
CA PHE A 102 -6.00 -7.66 0.72
C PHE A 102 -5.53 -8.83 1.61
N GLU A 103 -4.23 -8.87 1.95
CA GLU A 103 -3.66 -9.77 2.97
C GLU A 103 -3.66 -9.12 4.36
N ALA A 104 -4.06 -7.85 4.46
CA ALA A 104 -4.05 -7.06 5.69
C ALA A 104 -5.37 -7.17 6.46
N ASP A 105 -5.28 -6.99 7.76
CA ASP A 105 -6.43 -6.87 8.65
C ASP A 105 -6.23 -5.71 9.66
N THR A 106 -7.30 -5.36 10.37
CA THR A 106 -7.28 -4.22 11.30
C THR A 106 -6.37 -4.41 12.51
N ASN A 107 -6.03 -5.65 12.87
CA ASN A 107 -5.18 -5.96 14.02
C ASN A 107 -3.73 -6.26 13.59
N GLY A 108 -3.53 -6.72 12.36
CA GLY A 108 -2.23 -7.05 11.81
C GLY A 108 -1.71 -8.44 12.19
N ASP A 109 -2.54 -9.30 12.75
CA ASP A 109 -2.20 -10.66 13.21
C ASP A 109 -3.14 -11.75 12.66
N GLY A 110 -4.05 -11.38 11.75
CA GLY A 110 -5.04 -12.26 11.15
C GLY A 110 -6.33 -12.41 11.97
N SER A 111 -6.41 -11.78 13.14
CA SER A 111 -7.61 -11.84 14.00
C SER A 111 -8.62 -10.71 13.74
N GLY A 112 -8.20 -9.69 12.99
CA GLY A 112 -8.99 -8.52 12.68
C GLY A 112 -9.89 -8.68 11.46
N VAL A 113 -10.53 -7.57 11.06
CA VAL A 113 -11.35 -7.51 9.85
C VAL A 113 -10.44 -7.24 8.65
N GLY A 114 -10.50 -8.09 7.63
CA GLY A 114 -9.75 -7.90 6.39
C GLY A 114 -10.28 -6.74 5.54
N LEU A 115 -9.40 -6.17 4.71
CA LEU A 115 -9.71 -5.01 3.88
C LEU A 115 -10.94 -5.24 2.97
N GLU A 116 -11.01 -6.37 2.28
CA GLU A 116 -12.14 -6.66 1.39
C GLU A 116 -13.47 -6.69 2.15
N ALA A 117 -13.54 -7.42 3.26
CA ALA A 117 -14.75 -7.54 4.06
C ALA A 117 -15.20 -6.15 4.56
N TRP A 118 -14.27 -5.35 5.03
CA TRP A 118 -14.54 -3.99 5.50
C TRP A 118 -15.12 -3.07 4.42
N LEU A 119 -14.55 -3.13 3.20
CA LEU A 119 -15.02 -2.36 2.04
C LEU A 119 -16.42 -2.82 1.59
N ARG A 120 -16.65 -4.14 1.50
CA ARG A 120 -17.92 -4.73 1.11
C ARG A 120 -19.05 -4.36 2.05
N GLU A 121 -18.81 -4.44 3.36
CA GLU A 121 -19.78 -4.07 4.37
C GLU A 121 -20.30 -2.63 4.21
N ARG A 122 -19.47 -1.74 3.67
CA ARG A 122 -19.81 -0.33 3.43
C ARG A 122 -20.37 -0.04 2.04
N GLY A 123 -20.53 -1.08 1.22
CA GLY A 123 -21.05 -0.98 -0.14
C GLY A 123 -20.08 -0.27 -1.10
N ILE A 124 -18.78 -0.31 -0.80
CA ILE A 124 -17.74 0.23 -1.68
C ILE A 124 -17.50 -0.76 -2.81
N GLY A 125 -17.47 -0.26 -4.03
CA GLY A 125 -17.24 -1.06 -5.21
C GLY A 125 -16.19 -0.47 -6.15
N LYS A 126 -15.73 0.75 -5.87
CA LYS A 126 -14.69 1.43 -6.64
C LYS A 126 -13.54 1.85 -5.73
N LEU A 127 -12.31 1.58 -6.14
CA LEU A 127 -11.10 1.89 -5.40
C LEU A 127 -10.17 2.78 -6.23
N ASP A 128 -9.78 3.89 -5.64
CA ASP A 128 -8.68 4.71 -6.11
C ASP A 128 -7.44 4.34 -5.29
N VAL A 129 -6.44 3.76 -5.94
CA VAL A 129 -5.26 3.19 -5.28
C VAL A 129 -4.05 4.09 -5.52
N CYS A 130 -3.34 4.42 -4.47
CA CYS A 130 -2.12 5.23 -4.50
C CYS A 130 -1.14 4.75 -3.42
N GLY A 131 0.07 5.28 -3.43
CA GLY A 131 1.06 5.04 -2.37
C GLY A 131 2.35 4.38 -2.83
N ILE A 132 2.91 3.48 -2.02
CA ILE A 132 4.26 2.93 -2.15
C ILE A 132 4.25 1.40 -1.97
N ALA A 133 5.02 0.63 -2.72
CA ALA A 133 5.72 1.05 -3.93
C ALA A 133 4.89 0.62 -5.15
N THR A 134 4.97 1.40 -6.21
CA THR A 134 4.23 1.15 -7.45
C THR A 134 4.41 -0.27 -7.96
N ASP A 135 5.65 -0.75 -7.99
CA ASP A 135 6.07 -2.05 -8.51
C ASP A 135 5.90 -3.22 -7.54
N HIS A 136 5.47 -2.97 -6.30
CA HIS A 136 5.27 -4.00 -5.28
C HIS A 136 3.89 -3.92 -4.62
N CYS A 137 3.73 -3.22 -3.50
CA CYS A 137 2.50 -3.23 -2.71
C CYS A 137 1.30 -2.58 -3.44
N VAL A 138 1.53 -1.50 -4.19
CA VAL A 138 0.48 -0.87 -5.01
C VAL A 138 0.00 -1.84 -6.10
N ARG A 139 0.95 -2.42 -6.85
CA ARG A 139 0.66 -3.42 -7.88
C ARG A 139 -0.13 -4.60 -7.31
N ALA A 140 0.36 -5.22 -6.25
CA ALA A 140 -0.28 -6.39 -5.63
C ALA A 140 -1.70 -6.06 -5.13
N THR A 141 -1.87 -4.92 -4.46
CA THR A 141 -3.17 -4.47 -3.95
C THR A 141 -4.16 -4.22 -5.08
N ALA A 142 -3.75 -3.54 -6.15
CA ALA A 142 -4.61 -3.25 -7.28
C ALA A 142 -5.00 -4.54 -8.06
N LEU A 143 -4.08 -5.49 -8.24
CA LEU A 143 -4.37 -6.79 -8.86
C LEU A 143 -5.39 -7.60 -8.05
N ASP A 144 -5.24 -7.66 -6.73
CA ASP A 144 -6.18 -8.39 -5.88
C ASP A 144 -7.55 -7.69 -5.82
N ALA A 145 -7.57 -6.36 -5.85
CA ALA A 145 -8.81 -5.59 -5.98
C ALA A 145 -9.57 -5.94 -7.26
N LEU A 146 -8.88 -6.01 -8.41
CA LEU A 146 -9.47 -6.43 -9.69
C LEU A 146 -10.01 -7.85 -9.63
N LYS A 147 -9.24 -8.80 -9.07
CA LYS A 147 -9.68 -10.19 -8.87
C LYS A 147 -10.92 -10.30 -7.99
N ALA A 148 -11.01 -9.46 -6.96
CA ALA A 148 -12.16 -9.38 -6.08
C ALA A 148 -13.37 -8.69 -6.75
N GLY A 149 -13.22 -8.14 -7.96
CA GLY A 149 -14.32 -7.53 -8.73
C GLY A 149 -14.61 -6.08 -8.38
N PHE A 150 -13.65 -5.36 -7.81
CA PHE A 150 -13.73 -3.91 -7.66
C PHE A 150 -13.41 -3.20 -9.00
N GLU A 151 -14.03 -2.05 -9.22
CA GLU A 151 -13.51 -1.09 -10.19
C GLU A 151 -12.27 -0.44 -9.61
N VAL A 152 -11.15 -0.44 -10.34
CA VAL A 152 -9.87 0.05 -9.83
C VAL A 152 -9.33 1.18 -10.72
N ARG A 153 -8.98 2.30 -10.08
CA ARG A 153 -8.15 3.34 -10.68
C ARG A 153 -6.84 3.42 -9.91
N VAL A 154 -5.74 3.55 -10.61
CA VAL A 154 -4.42 3.78 -10.00
C VAL A 154 -4.01 5.21 -10.27
N LEU A 155 -3.79 5.97 -9.21
CA LEU A 155 -3.39 7.37 -9.26
C LEU A 155 -1.87 7.45 -9.46
N ARG A 156 -1.43 7.39 -10.72
CA ARG A 156 -0.02 7.26 -11.11
C ARG A 156 0.89 8.30 -10.45
N GLU A 157 0.48 9.57 -10.49
CA GLU A 157 1.28 10.67 -9.95
C GLU A 157 1.36 10.66 -8.41
N LEU A 158 0.54 9.84 -7.77
CA LEU A 158 0.48 9.61 -6.32
C LEU A 158 1.10 8.25 -5.93
N CYS A 159 1.96 7.70 -6.78
CA CYS A 159 2.70 6.47 -6.53
C CYS A 159 4.21 6.72 -6.66
N SER A 160 4.99 6.01 -5.86
CA SER A 160 6.46 6.04 -5.90
C SER A 160 7.00 4.62 -6.05
N PRO A 161 7.74 4.30 -7.12
CA PRO A 161 8.30 2.97 -7.31
C PRO A 161 9.63 2.77 -6.56
N VAL A 162 10.01 1.53 -6.32
CA VAL A 162 11.38 1.16 -5.95
C VAL A 162 12.30 1.33 -7.17
N ASP A 163 11.84 0.86 -8.33
CA ASP A 163 12.54 0.97 -9.62
C ASP A 163 11.59 1.51 -10.69
N GLU A 164 12.00 2.58 -11.38
CA GLU A 164 11.16 3.27 -12.37
C GLU A 164 10.74 2.36 -13.53
N LYS A 165 11.64 1.50 -14.01
CA LYS A 165 11.30 0.59 -15.11
C LYS A 165 10.28 -0.45 -14.68
N ARG A 166 10.46 -1.03 -13.50
CA ARG A 166 9.49 -1.98 -12.93
C ARG A 166 8.18 -1.28 -12.59
N GLY A 167 8.22 -0.05 -12.09
CA GLY A 167 7.01 0.74 -11.83
C GLY A 167 6.19 0.98 -13.09
N ASN A 168 6.82 1.36 -14.20
CA ASN A 168 6.13 1.53 -15.48
C ASN A 168 5.57 0.20 -16.02
N ALA A 169 6.31 -0.90 -15.88
CA ALA A 169 5.83 -2.24 -16.26
C ALA A 169 4.62 -2.67 -15.42
N ALA A 170 4.63 -2.40 -14.12
CA ALA A 170 3.51 -2.67 -13.22
C ALA A 170 2.24 -1.89 -13.62
N LEU A 171 2.38 -0.61 -13.95
CA LEU A 171 1.24 0.20 -14.43
C LEU A 171 0.67 -0.31 -15.75
N THR A 172 1.52 -0.78 -16.67
CA THR A 172 1.09 -1.40 -17.93
C THR A 172 0.31 -2.69 -17.65
N GLU A 173 0.83 -3.57 -16.79
CA GLU A 173 0.16 -4.81 -16.39
C GLU A 173 -1.21 -4.53 -15.75
N LEU A 174 -1.28 -3.54 -14.89
CA LEU A 174 -2.54 -3.14 -14.23
C LEU A 174 -3.57 -2.62 -15.24
N ALA A 175 -3.15 -1.83 -16.22
CA ALA A 175 -4.01 -1.35 -17.30
C ALA A 175 -4.53 -2.52 -18.17
N GLU A 176 -3.66 -3.45 -18.51
CA GLU A 176 -4.04 -4.69 -19.25
C GLU A 176 -4.98 -5.56 -18.42
N GLY A 177 -4.85 -5.57 -17.10
CA GLY A 177 -5.73 -6.27 -16.16
C GLY A 177 -7.08 -5.60 -15.93
N GLY A 178 -7.30 -4.40 -16.46
CA GLY A 178 -8.58 -3.68 -16.38
C GLY A 178 -8.61 -2.51 -15.42
N ALA A 179 -7.48 -2.12 -14.81
CA ALA A 179 -7.41 -0.89 -14.02
C ALA A 179 -7.33 0.35 -14.94
N GLU A 180 -7.96 1.43 -14.54
CA GLU A 180 -7.75 2.74 -15.14
C GLU A 180 -6.50 3.39 -14.52
N ILE A 181 -5.55 3.82 -15.33
CA ILE A 181 -4.36 4.54 -14.87
C ILE A 181 -4.57 6.04 -15.12
N ILE A 182 -4.57 6.85 -14.07
CA ILE A 182 -4.84 8.29 -14.14
C ILE A 182 -3.76 9.11 -13.41
#